data_04476accccaa93aeceda68ee663d129e
#
_entry.id   04476accccaa93aeceda68ee663d129e
#
_cell.length_a   1.000
_cell.length_b   1.000
_cell.length_c   1.000
_cell.angle_alpha   90.00
_cell.angle_beta   90.00
_cell.angle_gamma   90.00
#
_symmetry.space_group_name_H-M   'P 1'
#
loop_
_entity.id
_entity.type
_entity.pdbx_description
1 polymer ?
#
loop_
_entity_poly.entity_id
_entity_poly.type
_entity_poly.pdbx_seq_one_letter_code
_entity_poly.pdbx_strand_id
1 'polypeptide(L)'
;MKDKTVEEAAEYGAYGNKIFRQIETLHCPVIAAVNGFALGGGCELSMACDIRIASENAIFGQPEVGLGITPGFGGTQRLARLVPAGIAKEMIFTARNIKADKALAIGLVNAVVPQEELMATALKMANGICKNAPIAVAQSKKAINAGLQTDMDSAIAIEVKDFSDCFATEDQTYGMECFVNKVKEKEFKNK
;
A
#
# COMPACT_ATOMS: atom_id res chain seq x y z
N MET A 1 -17.94 18.99 -6.63
CA MET A 1 -18.45 18.49 -5.33
C MET A 1 -19.36 19.50 -4.62
N LYS A 2 -19.17 20.81 -4.85
CA LYS A 2 -19.87 21.89 -4.15
C LYS A 2 -21.41 21.73 -4.09
N ASP A 3 -22.01 21.24 -5.17
CA ASP A 3 -23.47 21.19 -5.34
C ASP A 3 -24.06 19.78 -5.14
N LYS A 4 -23.28 18.85 -4.57
CA LYS A 4 -23.76 17.48 -4.28
C LYS A 4 -24.71 17.45 -3.10
N THR A 5 -25.78 16.66 -3.24
CA THR A 5 -26.64 16.29 -2.09
C THR A 5 -25.88 15.31 -1.16
N VAL A 6 -26.46 15.02 0.01
CA VAL A 6 -25.93 14.03 0.96
C VAL A 6 -25.84 12.64 0.32
N GLU A 7 -26.87 12.27 -0.44
CA GLU A 7 -26.96 10.97 -1.13
C GLU A 7 -25.89 10.87 -2.23
N GLU A 8 -25.76 11.89 -3.08
CA GLU A 8 -24.73 11.95 -4.12
C GLU A 8 -23.31 11.94 -3.54
N ALA A 9 -23.11 12.58 -2.39
CA ALA A 9 -21.82 12.57 -1.70
C ALA A 9 -21.50 11.18 -1.13
N ALA A 10 -22.50 10.47 -0.60
CA ALA A 10 -22.36 9.10 -0.12
C ALA A 10 -22.01 8.14 -1.27
N GLU A 11 -22.71 8.22 -2.40
CA GLU A 11 -22.41 7.44 -3.60
C GLU A 11 -21.00 7.71 -4.13
N TYR A 12 -20.60 8.97 -4.19
CA TYR A 12 -19.26 9.38 -4.62
C TYR A 12 -18.16 8.82 -3.69
N GLY A 13 -18.36 8.92 -2.39
CA GLY A 13 -17.44 8.35 -1.39
C GLY A 13 -17.35 6.83 -1.48
N ALA A 14 -18.50 6.15 -1.61
CA ALA A 14 -18.55 4.71 -1.78
C ALA A 14 -17.84 4.25 -3.06
N TYR A 15 -18.05 4.96 -4.17
CA TYR A 15 -17.41 4.64 -5.45
C TYR A 15 -15.88 4.80 -5.37
N GLY A 16 -15.38 5.92 -4.84
CA GLY A 16 -13.94 6.14 -4.68
C GLY A 16 -13.30 5.10 -3.76
N ASN A 17 -13.94 4.77 -2.63
CA ASN A 17 -13.47 3.71 -1.75
C ASN A 17 -13.45 2.34 -2.43
N LYS A 18 -14.47 2.01 -3.25
CA LYS A 18 -14.51 0.77 -4.03
C LYS A 18 -13.30 0.66 -4.97
N ILE A 19 -12.97 1.73 -5.70
CA ILE A 19 -11.82 1.75 -6.62
C ILE A 19 -10.51 1.60 -5.84
N PHE A 20 -10.32 2.34 -4.76
CA PHE A 20 -9.09 2.24 -3.98
C PHE A 20 -8.96 0.87 -3.28
N ARG A 21 -10.07 0.28 -2.87
CA ARG A 21 -10.06 -1.09 -2.35
C ARG A 21 -9.67 -2.12 -3.41
N GLN A 22 -10.07 -1.92 -4.68
CA GLN A 22 -9.61 -2.78 -5.78
C GLN A 22 -8.08 -2.73 -5.93
N ILE A 23 -7.46 -1.54 -5.81
CA ILE A 23 -6.00 -1.40 -5.86
C ILE A 23 -5.33 -2.17 -4.72
N GLU A 24 -5.84 -2.01 -3.50
CA GLU A 24 -5.35 -2.74 -2.32
C GLU A 24 -5.41 -4.26 -2.48
N THR A 25 -6.46 -4.75 -3.13
CA THR A 25 -6.74 -6.19 -3.27
C THR A 25 -6.27 -6.80 -4.58
N LEU A 26 -5.54 -6.05 -5.43
CA LEU A 26 -4.87 -6.64 -6.58
C LEU A 26 -3.96 -7.80 -6.14
N HIS A 27 -3.94 -8.86 -6.92
CA HIS A 27 -3.10 -10.03 -6.63
C HIS A 27 -1.60 -9.75 -6.67
N CYS A 28 -1.18 -8.70 -7.37
CA CYS A 28 0.22 -8.26 -7.42
C CYS A 28 0.45 -7.06 -6.48
N PRO A 29 1.68 -6.89 -5.95
CA PRO A 29 2.06 -5.68 -5.25
C PRO A 29 1.95 -4.43 -6.12
N VAL A 30 1.52 -3.32 -5.51
CA VAL A 30 1.39 -2.01 -6.14
C VAL A 30 2.34 -1.02 -5.46
N ILE A 31 3.16 -0.33 -6.25
CA ILE A 31 4.11 0.66 -5.75
C ILE A 31 3.65 2.05 -6.20
N ALA A 32 3.41 2.95 -5.24
CA ALA A 32 3.21 4.36 -5.52
C ALA A 32 4.56 5.07 -5.62
N ALA A 33 4.87 5.66 -6.77
CA ALA A 33 6.00 6.55 -6.99
C ALA A 33 5.50 8.00 -6.94
N VAL A 34 5.63 8.64 -5.79
CA VAL A 34 5.06 9.96 -5.51
C VAL A 34 6.06 11.05 -5.85
N ASN A 35 5.81 11.78 -6.94
CA ASN A 35 6.75 12.76 -7.50
C ASN A 35 6.41 14.23 -7.19
N GLY A 36 5.44 14.51 -6.33
CA GLY A 36 4.99 15.87 -6.02
C GLY A 36 3.87 15.87 -4.99
N PHE A 37 2.82 16.66 -5.22
CA PHE A 37 1.70 16.76 -4.29
C PHE A 37 0.84 15.48 -4.28
N ALA A 38 0.73 14.87 -3.11
CA ALA A 38 -0.18 13.79 -2.78
C ALA A 38 -1.11 14.28 -1.66
N LEU A 39 -2.15 15.03 -2.03
CA LEU A 39 -3.07 15.69 -1.10
C LEU A 39 -4.48 15.11 -1.26
N GLY A 40 -5.22 14.98 -0.16
CA GLY A 40 -6.55 14.43 -0.15
C GLY A 40 -6.62 13.08 -0.88
N GLY A 41 -7.44 12.97 -1.91
CA GLY A 41 -7.57 11.78 -2.75
C GLY A 41 -6.23 11.27 -3.32
N GLY A 42 -5.25 12.13 -3.60
CA GLY A 42 -3.91 11.73 -4.02
C GLY A 42 -3.13 11.04 -2.90
N CYS A 43 -3.25 11.52 -1.66
CA CYS A 43 -2.68 10.86 -0.49
C CYS A 43 -3.38 9.54 -0.24
N GLU A 44 -4.71 9.50 -0.31
CA GLU A 44 -5.54 8.31 -0.13
C GLU A 44 -5.23 7.23 -1.18
N LEU A 45 -5.02 7.62 -2.45
CA LEU A 45 -4.57 6.72 -3.51
C LEU A 45 -3.20 6.12 -3.19
N SER A 46 -2.25 6.95 -2.77
CA SER A 46 -0.91 6.47 -2.41
C SER A 46 -0.95 5.48 -1.24
N MET A 47 -1.84 5.70 -0.27
CA MET A 47 -2.05 4.80 0.86
C MET A 47 -2.79 3.50 0.50
N ALA A 48 -3.52 3.48 -0.60
CA ALA A 48 -4.14 2.26 -1.14
C ALA A 48 -3.13 1.35 -1.87
N CYS A 49 -1.94 1.85 -2.18
CA CYS A 49 -0.84 1.04 -2.68
C CYS A 49 -0.10 0.33 -1.54
N ASP A 50 0.57 -0.78 -1.83
CA ASP A 50 1.30 -1.56 -0.82
C ASP A 50 2.57 -0.84 -0.35
N ILE A 51 3.30 -0.23 -1.27
CA ILE A 51 4.59 0.42 -1.04
C ILE A 51 4.53 1.85 -1.59
N ARG A 52 5.15 2.79 -0.89
CA ARG A 52 5.23 4.21 -1.28
C ARG A 52 6.69 4.65 -1.31
N ILE A 53 7.15 5.09 -2.48
CA ILE A 53 8.45 5.73 -2.66
C ILE A 53 8.16 7.18 -3.04
N ALA A 54 8.77 8.13 -2.36
CA ALA A 54 8.57 9.55 -2.58
C ALA A 54 9.84 10.19 -3.14
N SER A 55 9.67 11.21 -3.97
CA SER A 55 10.74 12.15 -4.28
C SER A 55 10.90 13.16 -3.12
N GLU A 56 12.08 13.76 -3.00
CA GLU A 56 12.40 14.76 -1.95
C GLU A 56 11.44 15.96 -1.94
N ASN A 57 10.87 16.30 -3.10
CA ASN A 57 9.90 17.38 -3.26
C ASN A 57 8.45 16.94 -3.02
N ALA A 58 8.19 15.68 -2.70
CA ALA A 58 6.83 15.20 -2.44
C ALA A 58 6.25 15.81 -1.16
N ILE A 59 4.95 16.10 -1.23
CA ILE A 59 4.19 16.69 -0.13
C ILE A 59 2.92 15.87 0.07
N PHE A 60 2.67 15.45 1.31
CA PHE A 60 1.53 14.64 1.70
C PHE A 60 0.60 15.44 2.62
N GLY A 61 -0.70 15.17 2.54
CA GLY A 61 -1.67 15.80 3.43
C GLY A 61 -3.10 15.30 3.22
N GLN A 62 -3.92 15.57 4.23
CA GLN A 62 -5.36 15.33 4.24
C GLN A 62 -6.07 16.67 4.57
N PRO A 63 -6.17 17.59 3.58
CA PRO A 63 -6.63 18.96 3.83
C PRO A 63 -8.15 19.12 3.85
N GLU A 64 -8.92 18.05 3.77
CA GLU A 64 -10.37 18.03 3.55
C GLU A 64 -11.15 18.82 4.61
N VAL A 65 -10.70 18.79 5.87
CA VAL A 65 -11.41 19.52 6.95
C VAL A 65 -11.35 21.04 6.75
N GLY A 66 -10.30 21.53 6.07
CA GLY A 66 -10.22 22.94 5.64
C GLY A 66 -11.25 23.31 4.57
N LEU A 67 -11.91 22.33 3.95
CA LEU A 67 -12.99 22.50 2.99
C LEU A 67 -14.36 22.18 3.59
N GLY A 68 -14.44 21.89 4.91
CA GLY A 68 -15.67 21.55 5.62
C GLY A 68 -16.13 20.10 5.41
N ILE A 69 -15.27 19.20 4.94
CA ILE A 69 -15.56 17.78 4.77
C ILE A 69 -14.47 16.91 5.42
N THR A 70 -14.75 15.63 5.61
CA THR A 70 -13.74 14.64 6.02
C THR A 70 -13.04 14.04 4.80
N PRO A 71 -11.85 13.42 4.95
CA PRO A 71 -11.32 12.52 3.93
C PRO A 71 -12.38 11.49 3.53
N GLY A 72 -12.63 11.35 2.23
CA GLY A 72 -13.78 10.58 1.72
C GLY A 72 -13.42 9.26 1.05
N PHE A 73 -12.16 9.04 0.70
CA PHE A 73 -11.70 7.84 -0.01
C PHE A 73 -10.82 6.93 0.87
N GLY A 74 -11.08 6.94 2.17
CA GLY A 74 -10.46 6.05 3.15
C GLY A 74 -9.27 6.66 3.90
N GLY A 75 -9.01 7.95 3.77
CA GLY A 75 -7.89 8.63 4.44
C GLY A 75 -7.94 8.50 5.95
N THR A 76 -9.11 8.64 6.57
CA THR A 76 -9.27 8.46 8.02
C THR A 76 -8.92 7.05 8.48
N GLN A 77 -9.13 6.05 7.62
CA GLN A 77 -8.91 4.63 7.93
C GLN A 77 -7.50 4.18 7.62
N ARG A 78 -7.00 4.52 6.42
CA ARG A 78 -5.66 4.09 5.99
C ARG A 78 -4.55 4.84 6.72
N LEU A 79 -4.66 6.16 6.86
CA LEU A 79 -3.63 6.94 7.54
C LEU A 79 -3.45 6.47 9.00
N ALA A 80 -4.55 6.28 9.73
CA ALA A 80 -4.50 5.86 11.13
C ALA A 80 -4.01 4.41 11.34
N ARG A 81 -3.92 3.60 10.26
CA ARG A 81 -3.33 2.26 10.27
C ARG A 81 -1.87 2.24 9.83
N LEU A 82 -1.43 3.25 9.08
CA LEU A 82 -0.06 3.36 8.58
C LEU A 82 0.87 4.11 9.54
N VAL A 83 0.33 5.12 10.25
CA VAL A 83 1.13 5.96 11.16
C VAL A 83 0.50 5.98 12.55
N PRO A 84 1.23 6.37 13.62
CA PRO A 84 0.64 6.52 14.94
C PRO A 84 -0.63 7.38 14.92
N ALA A 85 -1.69 6.90 15.57
CA ALA A 85 -3.03 7.52 15.49
C ALA A 85 -3.05 9.01 15.89
N GLY A 86 -2.18 9.44 16.82
CA GLY A 86 -2.02 10.85 17.19
C GLY A 86 -1.51 11.70 16.01
N ILE A 87 -0.55 11.17 15.24
CA ILE A 87 -0.03 11.85 14.04
C ILE A 87 -1.09 11.91 12.94
N ALA A 88 -1.82 10.83 12.71
CA ALA A 88 -2.93 10.82 11.76
C ALA A 88 -3.99 11.88 12.10
N LYS A 89 -4.37 11.98 13.39
CA LYS A 89 -5.30 12.99 13.89
C LYS A 89 -4.76 14.41 13.72
N GLU A 90 -3.47 14.64 14.05
CA GLU A 90 -2.83 15.94 13.85
C GLU A 90 -2.89 16.36 12.37
N MET A 91 -2.47 15.50 11.46
CA MET A 91 -2.49 15.80 10.02
C MET A 91 -3.90 16.14 9.52
N ILE A 92 -4.90 15.33 9.88
CA ILE A 92 -6.29 15.53 9.44
C ILE A 92 -6.91 16.77 10.11
N PHE A 93 -6.83 16.89 11.44
CA PHE A 93 -7.52 17.97 12.16
C PHE A 93 -6.94 19.36 11.87
N THR A 94 -5.65 19.44 11.60
CA THR A 94 -5.00 20.71 11.27
C THR A 94 -4.98 21.01 9.77
N ALA A 95 -5.40 20.06 8.92
CA ALA A 95 -5.25 20.12 7.45
C ALA A 95 -3.79 20.39 7.01
N ARG A 96 -2.79 20.06 7.85
CA ARG A 96 -1.37 20.34 7.57
C ARG A 96 -0.80 19.37 6.55
N ASN A 97 -0.04 19.95 5.66
CA ASN A 97 0.80 19.17 4.75
C ASN A 97 2.14 18.86 5.42
N ILE A 98 2.69 17.70 5.11
CA ILE A 98 4.03 17.28 5.55
C ILE A 98 4.92 17.04 4.32
N LYS A 99 6.22 17.30 4.46
CA LYS A 99 7.23 17.00 3.44
C LYS A 99 7.63 15.54 3.47
N ALA A 100 8.33 15.10 2.43
CA ALA A 100 8.77 13.73 2.25
C ALA A 100 9.64 13.19 3.40
N ASP A 101 10.54 14.01 3.95
CA ASP A 101 11.38 13.66 5.09
C ASP A 101 10.56 13.34 6.34
N LYS A 102 9.55 14.15 6.63
CA LYS A 102 8.62 13.88 7.73
C LYS A 102 7.76 12.64 7.44
N ALA A 103 7.30 12.46 6.21
CA ALA A 103 6.52 11.27 5.80
C ALA A 103 7.34 9.98 5.98
N LEU A 104 8.65 10.00 5.71
CA LEU A 104 9.55 8.89 5.98
C LEU A 104 9.72 8.66 7.50
N ALA A 105 9.95 9.71 8.26
CA ALA A 105 10.17 9.62 9.70
C ALA A 105 8.98 9.04 10.48
N ILE A 106 7.75 9.21 9.97
CA ILE A 106 6.53 8.66 10.59
C ILE A 106 6.09 7.31 9.99
N GLY A 107 6.80 6.78 9.00
CA GLY A 107 6.48 5.52 8.34
C GLY A 107 5.38 5.60 7.28
N LEU A 108 4.99 6.81 6.86
CA LEU A 108 4.00 6.96 5.77
C LEU A 108 4.57 6.52 4.42
N VAL A 109 5.86 6.71 4.18
CA VAL A 109 6.56 6.25 2.97
C VAL A 109 7.72 5.34 3.32
N ASN A 110 8.09 4.45 2.40
CA ASN A 110 9.14 3.44 2.57
C ASN A 110 10.54 3.98 2.24
N ALA A 111 10.62 4.96 1.34
CA ALA A 111 11.87 5.60 0.94
C ALA A 111 11.61 7.01 0.40
N VAL A 112 12.65 7.85 0.50
CA VAL A 112 12.72 9.17 -0.14
C VAL A 112 14.01 9.23 -0.96
N VAL A 113 13.89 9.67 -2.21
CA VAL A 113 15.01 9.73 -3.16
C VAL A 113 14.95 11.03 -3.97
N PRO A 114 16.05 11.46 -4.61
CA PRO A 114 16.02 12.53 -5.59
C PRO A 114 14.95 12.28 -6.66
N GLN A 115 14.33 13.34 -7.16
CA GLN A 115 13.20 13.21 -8.11
C GLN A 115 13.59 12.43 -9.37
N GLU A 116 14.78 12.64 -9.88
CA GLU A 116 15.32 11.94 -11.07
C GLU A 116 15.56 10.44 -10.84
N GLU A 117 15.73 10.01 -9.59
CA GLU A 117 15.94 8.62 -9.21
C GLU A 117 14.64 7.87 -8.88
N LEU A 118 13.51 8.58 -8.75
CA LEU A 118 12.25 8.02 -8.24
C LEU A 118 11.81 6.79 -9.03
N MET A 119 11.70 6.91 -10.34
CA MET A 119 11.23 5.80 -11.18
C MET A 119 12.24 4.66 -11.25
N ALA A 120 13.54 4.97 -11.30
CA ALA A 120 14.59 3.95 -11.28
C ALA A 120 14.55 3.13 -9.97
N THR A 121 14.33 3.80 -8.83
CA THR A 121 14.20 3.14 -7.52
C THR A 121 12.93 2.29 -7.45
N ALA A 122 11.79 2.80 -7.91
CA ALA A 122 10.55 2.05 -7.95
C ALA A 122 10.66 0.80 -8.83
N LEU A 123 11.24 0.93 -10.02
CA LEU A 123 11.47 -0.19 -10.94
C LEU A 123 12.48 -1.21 -10.39
N LYS A 124 13.53 -0.75 -9.71
CA LYS A 124 14.48 -1.63 -9.03
C LYS A 124 13.79 -2.49 -7.97
N MET A 125 12.91 -1.88 -7.18
CA MET A 125 12.11 -2.59 -6.17
C MET A 125 11.14 -3.57 -6.83
N ALA A 126 10.40 -3.15 -7.85
CA ALA A 126 9.47 -4.01 -8.60
C ALA A 126 10.21 -5.22 -9.22
N ASN A 127 11.35 -4.99 -9.85
CA ASN A 127 12.20 -6.05 -10.40
C ASN A 127 12.71 -7.00 -9.30
N GLY A 128 13.00 -6.49 -8.10
CA GLY A 128 13.34 -7.32 -6.95
C GLY A 128 12.19 -8.23 -6.52
N ILE A 129 10.96 -7.71 -6.51
CA ILE A 129 9.75 -8.48 -6.21
C ILE A 129 9.52 -9.54 -7.29
N CYS A 130 9.65 -9.19 -8.56
CA CYS A 130 9.44 -10.09 -9.70
C CYS A 130 10.43 -11.26 -9.77
N LYS A 131 11.54 -11.22 -9.02
CA LYS A 131 12.48 -12.35 -8.91
C LYS A 131 11.98 -13.45 -7.95
N ASN A 132 10.94 -13.20 -7.19
CA ASN A 132 10.36 -14.17 -6.26
C ASN A 132 9.15 -14.86 -6.90
N ALA A 133 8.76 -16.02 -6.32
CA ALA A 133 7.61 -16.80 -6.77
C ALA A 133 6.32 -15.96 -6.71
N PRO A 134 5.66 -15.70 -7.85
CA PRO A 134 4.55 -14.74 -7.91
C PRO A 134 3.36 -15.13 -7.04
N ILE A 135 3.03 -16.43 -6.99
CA ILE A 135 1.93 -16.94 -6.14
C ILE A 135 2.27 -16.70 -4.67
N ALA A 136 3.49 -16.97 -4.23
CA ALA A 136 3.90 -16.75 -2.84
C ALA A 136 3.86 -15.27 -2.46
N VAL A 137 4.25 -14.36 -3.37
CA VAL A 137 4.12 -12.91 -3.17
C VAL A 137 2.64 -12.51 -3.03
N ALA A 138 1.78 -13.02 -3.90
CA ALA A 138 0.34 -12.75 -3.86
C ALA A 138 -0.32 -13.27 -2.58
N GLN A 139 0.01 -14.49 -2.16
CA GLN A 139 -0.50 -15.06 -0.90
C GLN A 139 0.00 -14.28 0.32
N SER A 140 1.27 -13.86 0.33
CA SER A 140 1.81 -13.02 1.41
C SER A 140 1.07 -11.69 1.52
N LYS A 141 0.83 -11.00 0.39
CA LYS A 141 0.02 -9.76 0.36
C LYS A 141 -1.39 -10.01 0.90
N LYS A 142 -2.04 -11.08 0.46
CA LYS A 142 -3.39 -11.46 0.87
C LYS A 142 -3.45 -11.74 2.38
N ALA A 143 -2.52 -12.53 2.91
CA ALA A 143 -2.44 -12.86 4.33
C ALA A 143 -2.24 -11.60 5.19
N ILE A 144 -1.31 -10.71 4.80
CA ILE A 144 -1.08 -9.44 5.50
C ILE A 144 -2.35 -8.58 5.49
N ASN A 145 -2.96 -8.36 4.32
CA ASN A 145 -4.12 -7.49 4.21
C ASN A 145 -5.34 -8.02 4.96
N ALA A 146 -5.57 -9.34 4.94
CA ALA A 146 -6.66 -9.97 5.66
C ALA A 146 -6.39 -10.02 7.17
N GLY A 147 -5.17 -10.36 7.57
CA GLY A 147 -4.77 -10.45 8.98
C GLY A 147 -4.88 -9.12 9.71
N LEU A 148 -4.53 -8.00 9.06
CA LEU A 148 -4.68 -6.66 9.63
C LEU A 148 -6.15 -6.23 9.87
N GLN A 149 -7.14 -7.01 9.41
CA GLN A 149 -8.55 -6.72 9.59
C GLN A 149 -9.21 -7.56 10.71
N THR A 150 -8.43 -8.43 11.39
CA THR A 150 -8.97 -9.36 12.38
C THR A 150 -8.08 -9.46 13.63
N ASP A 151 -8.45 -10.31 14.60
CA ASP A 151 -7.65 -10.64 15.76
C ASP A 151 -6.44 -11.54 15.38
N MET A 152 -5.47 -11.65 16.29
CA MET A 152 -4.22 -12.38 16.04
C MET A 152 -4.43 -13.87 15.74
N ASP A 153 -5.33 -14.55 16.44
CA ASP A 153 -5.53 -15.99 16.25
C ASP A 153 -6.16 -16.26 14.88
N SER A 154 -7.15 -15.47 14.50
CA SER A 154 -7.75 -15.50 13.14
C SER A 154 -6.73 -15.13 12.07
N ALA A 155 -5.87 -14.13 12.30
CA ALA A 155 -4.80 -13.73 11.38
C ALA A 155 -3.80 -14.88 11.15
N ILE A 156 -3.37 -15.57 12.21
CA ILE A 156 -2.49 -16.73 12.12
C ILE A 156 -3.15 -17.88 11.35
N ALA A 157 -4.45 -18.11 11.55
CA ALA A 157 -5.18 -19.13 10.78
C ALA A 157 -5.20 -18.82 9.28
N ILE A 158 -5.36 -17.54 8.89
CA ILE A 158 -5.26 -17.08 7.50
C ILE A 158 -3.85 -17.33 6.96
N GLU A 159 -2.80 -16.96 7.72
CA GLU A 159 -1.41 -17.16 7.34
C GLU A 159 -1.11 -18.65 7.10
N VAL A 160 -1.51 -19.53 8.03
CA VAL A 160 -1.31 -20.99 7.89
C VAL A 160 -1.96 -21.51 6.62
N LYS A 161 -3.18 -21.05 6.30
CA LYS A 161 -3.86 -21.44 5.06
C LYS A 161 -3.10 -20.96 3.82
N ASP A 162 -2.78 -19.67 3.74
CA ASP A 162 -2.12 -19.09 2.57
C ASP A 162 -0.68 -19.62 2.40
N PHE A 163 0.01 -19.94 3.51
CA PHE A 163 1.28 -20.66 3.50
C PHE A 163 1.13 -22.06 2.92
N SER A 164 0.14 -22.83 3.39
CA SER A 164 -0.07 -24.19 2.92
C SER A 164 -0.48 -24.24 1.44
N ASP A 165 -1.26 -23.27 0.96
CA ASP A 165 -1.66 -23.17 -0.44
C ASP A 165 -0.45 -23.06 -1.39
N CYS A 166 0.67 -22.45 -0.93
CA CYS A 166 1.90 -22.38 -1.70
C CYS A 166 2.50 -23.76 -2.00
N PHE A 167 2.30 -24.77 -1.15
CA PHE A 167 2.83 -26.13 -1.35
C PHE A 167 2.14 -26.89 -2.49
N ALA A 168 1.05 -26.38 -3.01
CA ALA A 168 0.39 -26.90 -4.19
C ALA A 168 1.00 -26.40 -5.51
N THR A 169 2.06 -25.55 -5.45
CA THR A 169 2.65 -24.92 -6.63
C THR A 169 3.96 -25.57 -7.07
N GLU A 170 4.23 -25.60 -8.38
CA GLU A 170 5.51 -26.04 -8.93
C GLU A 170 6.65 -25.11 -8.48
N ASP A 171 6.36 -23.82 -8.35
CA ASP A 171 7.34 -22.79 -7.93
C ASP A 171 7.84 -23.03 -6.51
N GLN A 172 7.01 -23.56 -5.60
CA GLN A 172 7.42 -23.92 -4.24
C GLN A 172 8.46 -25.07 -4.28
N THR A 173 8.16 -26.15 -4.99
CA THR A 173 9.06 -27.29 -5.14
C THR A 173 10.38 -26.87 -5.75
N TYR A 174 10.34 -26.15 -6.87
CA TYR A 174 11.50 -25.60 -7.55
C TYR A 174 12.32 -24.67 -6.64
N GLY A 175 11.65 -23.76 -5.91
CA GLY A 175 12.31 -22.84 -4.99
C GLY A 175 13.07 -23.54 -3.87
N MET A 176 12.47 -24.62 -3.29
CA MET A 176 13.11 -25.45 -2.26
C MET A 176 14.29 -26.26 -2.82
N GLU A 177 14.15 -26.84 -4.01
CA GLU A 177 15.25 -27.53 -4.68
C GLU A 177 16.43 -26.59 -4.97
N CYS A 178 16.16 -25.38 -5.46
CA CYS A 178 17.16 -24.35 -5.67
C CYS A 178 17.87 -23.97 -4.35
N PHE A 179 17.14 -23.89 -3.25
CA PHE A 179 17.71 -23.57 -1.93
C PHE A 179 18.65 -24.67 -1.46
N VAL A 180 18.22 -25.93 -1.48
CA VAL A 180 19.02 -27.10 -1.07
C VAL A 180 20.29 -27.22 -1.93
N ASN A 181 20.15 -27.02 -3.24
CA ASN A 181 21.25 -27.15 -4.21
C ASN A 181 22.10 -25.86 -4.36
N LYS A 182 21.82 -24.81 -3.54
CA LYS A 182 22.54 -23.53 -3.55
C LYS A 182 22.55 -22.82 -4.91
N VAL A 183 21.47 -22.97 -5.67
CA VAL A 183 21.27 -22.27 -6.94
C VAL A 183 20.99 -20.79 -6.67
N LYS A 184 21.80 -19.89 -7.21
CA LYS A 184 21.70 -18.44 -6.93
C LYS A 184 20.64 -17.75 -7.78
N GLU A 185 20.56 -18.11 -9.06
CA GLU A 185 19.59 -17.53 -10.00
C GLU A 185 18.39 -18.46 -10.14
N LYS A 186 17.23 -17.92 -9.88
CA LYS A 186 15.96 -18.66 -9.92
C LYS A 186 15.04 -18.03 -10.94
N GLU A 187 14.29 -18.88 -11.62
CA GLU A 187 13.30 -18.47 -12.62
C GLU A 187 11.96 -19.15 -12.30
N PHE A 188 11.12 -18.43 -11.57
CA PHE A 188 9.78 -18.90 -11.21
C PHE A 188 8.82 -18.74 -12.37
N LYS A 189 7.86 -19.68 -12.50
CA LYS A 189 6.98 -19.81 -13.67
C LYS A 189 5.52 -19.42 -13.38
N ASN A 190 5.21 -19.03 -12.15
CA ASN A 190 3.85 -18.70 -11.71
C ASN A 190 2.87 -19.90 -11.84
N LYS A 191 3.32 -21.08 -11.41
CA LYS A 191 2.57 -22.34 -11.49
C LYS A 191 2.56 -23.08 -10.17
#